data_a8688d52a5b38bfe0ddfeae05a3383fe
#
_entry.id   a8688d52a5b38bfe0ddfeae05a3383fe
#
_cell.length_a   1.000
_cell.length_b   1.000
_cell.length_c   1.000
_cell.angle_alpha   90.00
_cell.angle_beta   90.00
_cell.angle_gamma   90.00
#
_symmetry.space_group_name_H-M   'P 1'
#
loop_
_entity.id
_entity.type
_entity.pdbx_description
1 polymer ?
#
loop_
_entity_poly.entity_id
_entity_poly.type
_entity_poly.pdbx_seq_one_letter_code
_entity_poly.pdbx_strand_id
1 'polypeptide(L)'
;MKRYLDLVPISVKIHRKQSRMSIFCIVLAVFLVTTIFGMADMFVRSQILQTQQEYGNWHIAIKNISNEEASIIASRPDVKVFSPYGVLNYRGDLGYTLGGKNVAICGCDESYITEIWTDQLEEGVFPQTSNEALVTENAKQIMGVAIGDSIAVETPDGDKLNFTISGFMNNTDSIMSGDSYGIILNIEDYCAIYPNVSDGEPNDYGIMFFTQFANTRNIQGKIADLKEQCNLSNEQISSNNNLLGLLGQSRVPFL
;
A
#
# COMPACT_ATOMS: atom_id res chain seq x y z
N MET A 1 -31.40 -62.62 -0.54
CA MET A 1 -30.99 -61.75 -1.66
C MET A 1 -29.55 -61.33 -1.43
N LYS A 2 -28.59 -61.84 -2.17
CA LYS A 2 -27.19 -61.41 -2.10
C LYS A 2 -27.14 -59.96 -2.60
N ARG A 3 -26.66 -59.05 -1.77
CA ARG A 3 -26.58 -57.62 -2.09
C ARG A 3 -25.60 -57.42 -3.25
N TYR A 4 -25.96 -56.60 -4.23
CA TYR A 4 -25.08 -56.24 -5.36
C TYR A 4 -23.71 -55.72 -4.90
N LEU A 5 -23.62 -55.16 -3.71
CA LEU A 5 -22.38 -54.69 -3.10
C LEU A 5 -21.39 -55.82 -2.76
N ASP A 6 -21.85 -57.08 -2.59
CA ASP A 6 -20.98 -58.21 -2.31
C ASP A 6 -20.20 -58.69 -3.56
N LEU A 7 -20.63 -58.25 -4.76
CA LEU A 7 -19.95 -58.56 -6.04
C LEU A 7 -18.70 -57.68 -6.26
N VAL A 8 -18.65 -56.50 -5.67
CA VAL A 8 -17.54 -55.54 -5.85
C VAL A 8 -16.19 -56.13 -5.38
N PRO A 9 -16.05 -56.68 -4.16
CA PRO A 9 -14.78 -57.24 -3.70
C PRO A 9 -14.37 -58.48 -4.49
N ILE A 10 -15.33 -59.26 -5.02
CA ILE A 10 -15.05 -60.44 -5.84
C ILE A 10 -14.50 -60.01 -7.20
N SER A 11 -15.10 -59.02 -7.85
CA SER A 11 -14.65 -58.47 -9.13
C SER A 11 -13.25 -57.82 -9.01
N VAL A 12 -12.98 -57.07 -7.95
CA VAL A 12 -11.65 -56.48 -7.67
C VAL A 12 -10.59 -57.58 -7.47
N LYS A 13 -10.93 -58.69 -6.85
CA LYS A 13 -10.01 -59.81 -6.62
C LYS A 13 -9.65 -60.56 -7.92
N ILE A 14 -10.59 -60.69 -8.86
CA ILE A 14 -10.39 -61.34 -10.15
C ILE A 14 -9.58 -60.45 -11.10
N HIS A 15 -9.84 -59.13 -11.10
CA HIS A 15 -9.22 -58.19 -12.02
C HIS A 15 -8.19 -57.27 -11.30
N ARG A 16 -7.38 -57.82 -10.41
CA ARG A 16 -6.45 -57.05 -9.56
C ARG A 16 -5.53 -56.07 -10.32
N LYS A 17 -4.98 -56.50 -11.48
CA LYS A 17 -4.12 -55.62 -12.29
C LYS A 17 -4.89 -54.44 -12.87
N GLN A 18 -6.08 -54.70 -13.42
CA GLN A 18 -6.92 -53.68 -14.02
C GLN A 18 -7.46 -52.70 -12.98
N SER A 19 -7.90 -53.18 -11.79
CA SER A 19 -8.32 -52.34 -10.67
C SER A 19 -7.20 -51.46 -10.15
N ARG A 20 -5.97 -51.98 -10.02
CA ARG A 20 -4.81 -51.18 -9.62
C ARG A 20 -4.49 -50.09 -10.64
N MET A 21 -4.53 -50.40 -11.94
CA MET A 21 -4.34 -49.39 -12.99
C MET A 21 -5.42 -48.30 -12.94
N SER A 22 -6.69 -48.69 -12.77
CA SER A 22 -7.78 -47.70 -12.64
C SER A 22 -7.62 -46.79 -11.43
N ILE A 23 -7.25 -47.36 -10.26
CA ILE A 23 -6.98 -46.58 -9.06
C ILE A 23 -5.81 -45.61 -9.29
N PHE A 24 -4.72 -46.09 -9.90
CA PHE A 24 -3.56 -45.26 -10.22
C PHE A 24 -3.94 -44.12 -11.16
N CYS A 25 -4.72 -44.37 -12.21
CA CYS A 25 -5.20 -43.32 -13.11
C CYS A 25 -6.06 -42.27 -12.40
N ILE A 26 -6.95 -42.70 -11.49
CA ILE A 26 -7.79 -41.78 -10.70
C ILE A 26 -6.93 -40.92 -9.77
N VAL A 27 -5.99 -41.57 -9.06
CA VAL A 27 -5.05 -40.82 -8.16
C VAL A 27 -4.24 -39.83 -8.96
N LEU A 28 -3.71 -40.22 -10.12
CA LEU A 28 -2.93 -39.34 -10.99
C LEU A 28 -3.78 -38.17 -11.50
N ALA A 29 -5.02 -38.44 -11.93
CA ALA A 29 -5.93 -37.38 -12.39
C ALA A 29 -6.27 -36.38 -11.28
N VAL A 30 -6.60 -36.85 -10.08
CA VAL A 30 -6.87 -36.00 -8.93
C VAL A 30 -5.61 -35.18 -8.56
N PHE A 31 -4.44 -35.80 -8.52
CA PHE A 31 -3.18 -35.15 -8.27
C PHE A 31 -2.91 -34.03 -9.28
N LEU A 32 -3.07 -34.29 -10.58
CA LEU A 32 -2.86 -33.26 -11.63
C LEU A 32 -3.83 -32.10 -11.47
N VAL A 33 -5.11 -32.38 -11.24
CA VAL A 33 -6.13 -31.34 -11.06
C VAL A 33 -5.81 -30.47 -9.84
N THR A 34 -5.51 -31.09 -8.69
CA THR A 34 -5.17 -30.35 -7.47
C THR A 34 -3.88 -29.52 -7.63
N THR A 35 -2.89 -30.06 -8.35
CA THR A 35 -1.64 -29.34 -8.62
C THR A 35 -1.88 -28.11 -9.50
N ILE A 36 -2.68 -28.25 -10.56
CA ILE A 36 -3.00 -27.13 -11.47
C ILE A 36 -3.74 -26.01 -10.72
N PHE A 37 -4.78 -26.37 -9.94
CA PHE A 37 -5.50 -25.37 -9.15
C PHE A 37 -4.63 -24.74 -8.05
N GLY A 38 -3.76 -25.53 -7.39
CA GLY A 38 -2.82 -25.02 -6.41
C GLY A 38 -1.81 -24.02 -7.01
N MET A 39 -1.27 -24.34 -8.21
CA MET A 39 -0.38 -23.42 -8.92
C MET A 39 -1.10 -22.12 -9.33
N ALA A 40 -2.34 -22.22 -9.81
CA ALA A 40 -3.13 -21.04 -10.20
C ALA A 40 -3.39 -20.13 -9.00
N ASP A 41 -3.77 -20.68 -7.84
CA ASP A 41 -3.99 -19.90 -6.61
C ASP A 41 -2.69 -19.23 -6.13
N MET A 42 -1.58 -19.96 -6.12
CA MET A 42 -0.26 -19.39 -5.76
C MET A 42 0.16 -18.27 -6.71
N PHE A 43 -0.08 -18.41 -8.01
CA PHE A 43 0.22 -17.38 -9.00
C PHE A 43 -0.57 -16.10 -8.74
N VAL A 44 -1.89 -16.21 -8.53
CA VAL A 44 -2.74 -15.05 -8.24
C VAL A 44 -2.30 -14.36 -6.93
N ARG A 45 -2.01 -15.11 -5.87
CA ARG A 45 -1.51 -14.55 -4.61
C ARG A 45 -0.17 -13.83 -4.79
N SER A 46 0.75 -14.41 -5.56
CA SER A 46 2.03 -13.77 -5.88
C SER A 46 1.85 -12.46 -6.62
N GLN A 47 0.93 -12.41 -7.59
CA GLN A 47 0.58 -11.19 -8.33
C GLN A 47 0.00 -10.11 -7.40
N ILE A 48 -0.89 -10.49 -6.48
CA ILE A 48 -1.46 -9.55 -5.50
C ILE A 48 -0.35 -8.97 -4.61
N LEU A 49 0.53 -9.80 -4.06
CA LEU A 49 1.63 -9.35 -3.21
C LEU A 49 2.58 -8.42 -3.97
N GLN A 50 2.96 -8.77 -5.19
CA GLN A 50 3.79 -7.92 -6.03
C GLN A 50 3.11 -6.57 -6.30
N THR A 51 1.82 -6.57 -6.61
CA THR A 51 1.07 -5.34 -6.86
C THR A 51 0.95 -4.49 -5.59
N GLN A 52 0.79 -5.10 -4.42
CA GLN A 52 0.78 -4.39 -3.15
C GLN A 52 2.15 -3.76 -2.82
N GLN A 53 3.24 -4.42 -3.16
CA GLN A 53 4.60 -3.86 -3.00
C GLN A 53 4.86 -2.71 -3.97
N GLU A 54 4.39 -2.80 -5.20
CA GLU A 54 4.62 -1.81 -6.26
C GLU A 54 3.66 -0.60 -6.18
N TYR A 55 2.38 -0.83 -5.88
CA TYR A 55 1.33 0.21 -5.90
C TYR A 55 0.70 0.49 -4.53
N GLY A 56 1.16 -0.19 -3.47
CA GLY A 56 0.60 -0.06 -2.13
C GLY A 56 -0.67 -0.89 -1.90
N ASN A 57 -0.95 -1.19 -0.64
CA ASN A 57 -2.08 -2.00 -0.20
C ASN A 57 -3.29 -1.12 0.20
N TRP A 58 -3.72 -0.26 -0.70
CA TRP A 58 -4.88 0.61 -0.54
C TRP A 58 -5.93 0.35 -1.62
N HIS A 59 -7.18 0.66 -1.33
CA HIS A 59 -8.29 0.48 -2.29
C HIS A 59 -8.69 1.78 -2.96
N ILE A 60 -8.77 2.87 -2.20
CA ILE A 60 -9.06 4.22 -2.70
C ILE A 60 -8.17 5.25 -2.00
N ALA A 61 -7.89 6.34 -2.69
CA ALA A 61 -7.30 7.56 -2.12
C ALA A 61 -8.30 8.70 -2.27
N ILE A 62 -8.49 9.47 -1.22
CA ILE A 62 -9.46 10.56 -1.14
C ILE A 62 -8.70 11.85 -0.89
N LYS A 63 -9.00 12.89 -1.65
CA LYS A 63 -8.38 14.21 -1.54
C LYS A 63 -9.41 15.31 -1.36
N ASN A 64 -8.96 16.48 -0.89
CA ASN A 64 -9.79 17.68 -0.75
C ASN A 64 -11.04 17.42 0.10
N ILE A 65 -10.85 16.86 1.28
CA ILE A 65 -11.91 16.64 2.27
C ILE A 65 -11.61 17.45 3.54
N SER A 66 -12.67 17.87 4.21
CA SER A 66 -12.57 18.53 5.50
C SER A 66 -12.18 17.56 6.62
N ASN A 67 -11.70 18.10 7.75
CA ASN A 67 -11.41 17.29 8.94
C ASN A 67 -12.65 16.57 9.48
N GLU A 68 -13.84 17.15 9.31
CA GLU A 68 -15.11 16.54 9.70
C GLU A 68 -15.42 15.30 8.82
N GLU A 69 -15.31 15.45 7.49
CA GLU A 69 -15.47 14.33 6.55
C GLU A 69 -14.42 13.23 6.79
N ALA A 70 -13.17 13.61 7.02
CA ALA A 70 -12.10 12.67 7.37
C ALA A 70 -12.45 11.86 8.63
N SER A 71 -12.97 12.52 9.67
CA SER A 71 -13.38 11.86 10.91
C SER A 71 -14.56 10.90 10.71
N ILE A 72 -15.54 11.28 9.88
CA ILE A 72 -16.68 10.43 9.50
C ILE A 72 -16.16 9.16 8.78
N ILE A 73 -15.28 9.33 7.80
CA ILE A 73 -14.73 8.22 7.02
C ILE A 73 -13.91 7.28 7.91
N ALA A 74 -13.02 7.83 8.74
CA ALA A 74 -12.19 7.07 9.65
C ALA A 74 -13.00 6.23 10.67
N SER A 75 -14.18 6.72 11.07
CA SER A 75 -15.06 6.03 12.04
C SER A 75 -15.92 4.93 11.44
N ARG A 76 -15.90 4.74 10.11
CA ARG A 76 -16.73 3.73 9.44
C ARG A 76 -16.27 2.30 9.78
N PRO A 77 -17.20 1.39 10.12
CA PRO A 77 -16.86 0.02 10.51
C PRO A 77 -16.32 -0.84 9.34
N ASP A 78 -16.54 -0.42 8.09
CA ASP A 78 -16.03 -1.08 6.90
C ASP A 78 -14.66 -0.57 6.44
N VAL A 79 -14.14 0.49 7.06
CA VAL A 79 -12.78 1.00 6.86
C VAL A 79 -11.83 0.34 7.85
N LYS A 80 -10.76 -0.27 7.35
CA LYS A 80 -9.70 -0.89 8.16
C LYS A 80 -8.56 0.10 8.44
N VAL A 81 -8.13 0.82 7.39
CA VAL A 81 -7.06 1.81 7.45
C VAL A 81 -7.52 3.07 6.75
N PHE A 82 -7.26 4.21 7.36
CA PHE A 82 -7.50 5.53 6.80
C PHE A 82 -6.31 6.41 7.19
N SER A 83 -5.34 6.51 6.28
CA SER A 83 -4.03 7.09 6.55
C SER A 83 -3.81 8.35 5.73
N PRO A 84 -3.48 9.49 6.36
CA PRO A 84 -3.08 10.71 5.66
C PRO A 84 -1.72 10.55 5.01
N TYR A 85 -1.56 11.14 3.83
CA TYR A 85 -0.29 11.25 3.15
C TYR A 85 -0.22 12.57 2.38
N GLY A 86 0.85 13.31 2.58
CA GLY A 86 1.17 14.51 1.83
C GLY A 86 2.59 14.45 1.29
N VAL A 87 2.86 15.14 0.19
CA VAL A 87 4.19 15.26 -0.37
C VAL A 87 4.45 16.68 -0.87
N LEU A 88 5.57 17.23 -0.44
CA LEU A 88 6.07 18.55 -0.78
C LEU A 88 7.36 18.42 -1.58
N ASN A 89 7.57 19.28 -2.57
CA ASN A 89 8.80 19.33 -3.38
C ASN A 89 9.13 18.02 -4.12
N TYR A 90 8.12 17.20 -4.45
CA TYR A 90 8.32 15.91 -5.13
C TYR A 90 9.14 16.02 -6.42
N ARG A 91 8.92 17.09 -7.19
CA ARG A 91 9.63 17.35 -8.46
C ARG A 91 10.85 18.24 -8.29
N GLY A 92 11.15 18.71 -7.09
CA GLY A 92 12.26 19.64 -6.82
C GLY A 92 12.01 21.09 -7.28
N ASP A 93 10.76 21.43 -7.62
CA ASP A 93 10.35 22.73 -8.15
C ASP A 93 10.18 23.80 -7.07
N LEU A 94 10.05 23.39 -5.82
CA LEU A 94 9.91 24.30 -4.66
C LEU A 94 11.25 24.70 -4.03
N GLY A 95 12.36 24.06 -4.42
CA GLY A 95 13.70 24.45 -3.98
C GLY A 95 14.17 23.96 -2.62
N TYR A 96 13.48 22.99 -2.01
CA TYR A 96 13.98 22.33 -0.80
C TYR A 96 15.15 21.41 -1.15
N THR A 97 16.24 21.50 -0.37
CA THR A 97 17.44 20.71 -0.60
C THR A 97 17.96 20.05 0.67
N LEU A 98 18.63 18.91 0.52
CA LEU A 98 19.36 18.21 1.56
C LEU A 98 20.76 17.92 1.04
N GLY A 99 21.78 18.51 1.68
CA GLY A 99 23.17 18.36 1.21
C GLY A 99 23.39 18.87 -0.22
N GLY A 100 22.65 19.91 -0.63
CA GLY A 100 22.72 20.52 -1.98
C GLY A 100 22.00 19.74 -3.07
N LYS A 101 21.24 18.70 -2.75
CA LYS A 101 20.44 17.90 -3.67
C LYS A 101 18.95 18.05 -3.36
N ASN A 102 18.10 18.03 -4.36
CA ASN A 102 16.64 18.12 -4.15
C ASN A 102 16.16 17.05 -3.18
N VAL A 103 15.27 17.42 -2.29
CA VAL A 103 14.63 16.53 -1.33
C VAL A 103 13.11 16.65 -1.39
N ALA A 104 12.44 15.52 -1.51
CA ALA A 104 11.00 15.44 -1.32
C ALA A 104 10.70 15.26 0.18
N ILE A 105 9.76 16.04 0.68
CA ILE A 105 9.34 16.00 2.09
C ILE A 105 7.94 15.39 2.11
N CYS A 106 7.83 14.21 2.69
CA CYS A 106 6.56 13.50 2.84
C CYS A 106 6.08 13.59 4.29
N GLY A 107 4.77 13.61 4.48
CA GLY A 107 4.14 13.52 5.80
C GLY A 107 3.10 12.40 5.79
N CYS A 108 3.12 11.55 6.80
CA CYS A 108 2.12 10.51 6.98
C CYS A 108 1.97 10.12 8.45
N ASP A 109 1.08 9.18 8.72
CA ASP A 109 1.03 8.49 10.00
C ASP A 109 1.73 7.12 9.90
N GLU A 110 1.92 6.45 11.05
CA GLU A 110 2.58 5.15 11.11
C GLU A 110 1.83 4.08 10.31
N SER A 111 0.50 4.18 10.20
CA SER A 111 -0.32 3.22 9.46
C SER A 111 -0.03 3.24 7.95
N TYR A 112 0.46 4.36 7.41
CA TYR A 112 0.90 4.43 6.03
C TYR A 112 2.06 3.48 5.72
N ILE A 113 3.04 3.44 6.61
CA ILE A 113 4.24 2.59 6.45
C ILE A 113 3.96 1.14 6.83
N THR A 114 3.10 0.89 7.83
CA THR A 114 2.87 -0.46 8.35
C THR A 114 1.76 -1.23 7.64
N GLU A 115 0.77 -0.53 7.05
CA GLU A 115 -0.42 -1.16 6.48
C GLU A 115 -0.61 -0.87 4.98
N ILE A 116 -0.21 0.32 4.51
CA ILE A 116 -0.39 0.74 3.11
C ILE A 116 0.84 0.40 2.27
N TRP A 117 2.01 0.84 2.69
CA TRP A 117 3.30 0.60 2.03
C TRP A 117 4.20 -0.26 2.90
N THR A 118 3.79 -1.49 3.11
CA THR A 118 4.55 -2.48 3.89
C THR A 118 5.91 -2.76 3.26
N ASP A 119 6.87 -3.16 4.09
CA ASP A 119 8.24 -3.53 3.69
C ASP A 119 9.09 -2.38 3.10
N GLN A 120 8.71 -1.11 3.36
CA GLN A 120 9.49 0.05 2.94
C GLN A 120 10.48 0.52 4.01
N LEU A 121 10.20 0.30 5.28
CA LEU A 121 11.12 0.59 6.38
C LEU A 121 12.20 -0.48 6.46
N GLU A 122 13.46 -0.09 6.24
CA GLU A 122 14.60 -1.01 6.27
C GLU A 122 15.23 -1.10 7.66
N GLU A 123 15.39 0.05 8.33
CA GLU A 123 16.08 0.14 9.60
C GLU A 123 15.50 1.26 10.46
N GLY A 124 15.43 1.05 11.77
CA GLY A 124 14.93 2.05 12.73
C GLY A 124 13.44 2.00 12.95
N VAL A 125 12.83 3.14 13.26
CA VAL A 125 11.41 3.28 13.61
C VAL A 125 10.80 4.49 12.91
N PHE A 126 9.48 4.46 12.74
CA PHE A 126 8.71 5.62 12.27
C PHE A 126 8.88 6.81 13.24
N PRO A 127 8.95 8.08 12.75
CA PRO A 127 9.05 9.27 13.58
C PRO A 127 7.94 9.36 14.63
N GLN A 128 8.31 9.25 15.91
CA GLN A 128 7.36 9.25 17.03
C GLN A 128 7.27 10.61 17.70
N THR A 129 8.32 11.41 17.57
CA THR A 129 8.39 12.77 18.15
C THR A 129 8.68 13.80 17.08
N SER A 130 8.37 15.08 17.41
CA SER A 130 8.64 16.19 16.50
C SER A 130 10.12 16.30 16.15
N ASN A 131 10.39 16.69 14.91
CA ASN A 131 11.72 16.83 14.33
C ASN A 131 12.48 15.49 14.18
N GLU A 132 11.79 14.36 14.15
CA GLU A 132 12.34 13.10 13.67
C GLU A 132 11.98 12.89 12.20
N ALA A 133 12.84 12.17 11.46
CA ALA A 133 12.60 11.85 10.06
C ALA A 133 13.11 10.45 9.70
N LEU A 134 12.33 9.72 8.87
CA LEU A 134 12.88 8.63 8.06
C LEU A 134 13.56 9.23 6.83
N VAL A 135 14.66 8.62 6.40
CA VAL A 135 15.46 9.09 5.27
C VAL A 135 15.61 7.96 4.26
N THR A 136 15.60 8.28 2.98
CA THR A 136 15.79 7.28 1.92
C THR A 136 17.20 6.72 1.88
N GLU A 137 17.34 5.44 1.50
CA GLU A 137 18.60 4.70 1.49
C GLU A 137 19.70 5.36 0.63
N ASN A 138 19.32 6.00 -0.49
CA ASN A 138 20.28 6.73 -1.32
C ASN A 138 20.91 7.92 -0.57
N ALA A 139 20.17 8.61 0.29
CA ALA A 139 20.72 9.67 1.13
C ALA A 139 21.67 9.10 2.20
N LYS A 140 21.31 7.97 2.86
CA LYS A 140 22.20 7.24 3.78
C LYS A 140 23.54 6.92 3.15
N GLN A 141 23.51 6.31 1.95
CA GLN A 141 24.72 5.88 1.25
C GLN A 141 25.61 7.04 0.82
N ILE A 142 25.02 8.12 0.30
CA ILE A 142 25.80 9.25 -0.25
C ILE A 142 26.31 10.18 0.85
N MET A 143 25.49 10.45 1.87
CA MET A 143 25.85 11.35 2.96
C MET A 143 26.63 10.65 4.09
N GLY A 144 26.57 9.33 4.19
CA GLY A 144 27.25 8.56 5.22
C GLY A 144 26.66 8.77 6.62
N VAL A 145 25.36 9.04 6.72
CA VAL A 145 24.62 9.31 7.97
C VAL A 145 24.10 8.03 8.60
N ALA A 146 23.88 8.07 9.92
CA ALA A 146 23.37 6.97 10.74
C ALA A 146 22.13 7.40 11.54
N ILE A 147 21.40 6.42 12.09
CA ILE A 147 20.28 6.70 13.01
C ILE A 147 20.79 7.48 14.21
N GLY A 148 20.08 8.55 14.58
CA GLY A 148 20.44 9.49 15.63
C GLY A 148 21.25 10.68 15.15
N ASP A 149 21.76 10.67 13.92
CA ASP A 149 22.42 11.84 13.35
C ASP A 149 21.39 12.93 13.01
N SER A 150 21.86 14.19 12.99
CA SER A 150 21.04 15.33 12.58
C SER A 150 21.28 15.67 11.12
N ILE A 151 20.20 15.86 10.37
CA ILE A 151 20.21 16.38 9.00
C ILE A 151 19.55 17.76 8.96
N ALA A 152 20.00 18.60 8.02
CA ALA A 152 19.45 19.94 7.80
C ALA A 152 18.88 20.04 6.38
N VAL A 153 17.58 20.21 6.27
CA VAL A 153 16.90 20.53 5.02
C VAL A 153 16.92 22.03 4.83
N GLU A 154 17.46 22.50 3.72
CA GLU A 154 17.50 23.92 3.38
C GLU A 154 16.19 24.28 2.65
N THR A 155 15.52 25.34 3.12
CA THR A 155 14.31 25.88 2.52
C THR A 155 14.67 26.79 1.32
N PRO A 156 13.69 27.14 0.47
CA PRO A 156 13.90 28.10 -0.62
C PRO A 156 14.41 29.48 -0.15
N ASP A 157 14.03 29.86 1.06
CA ASP A 157 14.42 31.14 1.67
C ASP A 157 15.82 31.11 2.34
N GLY A 158 16.46 29.94 2.36
CA GLY A 158 17.78 29.73 2.96
C GLY A 158 17.76 29.37 4.45
N ASP A 159 16.59 29.21 5.04
CA ASP A 159 16.44 28.70 6.40
C ASP A 159 16.76 27.20 6.46
N LYS A 160 17.03 26.69 7.66
CA LYS A 160 17.36 25.28 7.90
C LYS A 160 16.35 24.62 8.83
N LEU A 161 15.72 23.57 8.33
CA LEU A 161 14.88 22.68 9.11
C LEU A 161 15.75 21.49 9.55
N ASN A 162 15.91 21.32 10.86
CA ASN A 162 16.76 20.26 11.41
C ASN A 162 15.91 19.09 11.88
N PHE A 163 16.30 17.88 11.46
CA PHE A 163 15.65 16.63 11.83
C PHE A 163 16.67 15.64 12.35
N THR A 164 16.25 14.80 13.31
CA THR A 164 17.02 13.66 13.78
C THR A 164 16.58 12.42 13.00
N ILE A 165 17.51 11.66 12.47
CA ILE A 165 17.22 10.44 11.72
C ILE A 165 16.68 9.37 12.68
N SER A 166 15.43 8.95 12.53
CA SER A 166 14.80 7.86 13.28
C SER A 166 14.95 6.50 12.59
N GLY A 167 15.20 6.49 11.28
CA GLY A 167 15.39 5.28 10.50
C GLY A 167 15.61 5.54 9.02
N PHE A 168 15.76 4.45 8.28
CA PHE A 168 15.98 4.46 6.84
C PHE A 168 14.92 3.63 6.12
N MET A 169 14.63 4.05 4.89
CA MET A 169 13.61 3.42 4.06
C MET A 169 14.07 3.24 2.63
N ASN A 170 13.45 2.31 1.93
CA ASN A 170 13.69 2.05 0.52
C ASN A 170 13.46 3.29 -0.35
N ASN A 171 14.22 3.39 -1.44
CA ASN A 171 13.97 4.38 -2.47
C ASN A 171 12.71 3.99 -3.26
N THR A 172 11.65 4.77 -3.16
CA THR A 172 10.39 4.50 -3.87
C THR A 172 9.89 5.72 -4.60
N ASP A 173 9.26 5.51 -5.75
CA ASP A 173 8.64 6.59 -6.55
C ASP A 173 7.46 7.25 -5.83
N SER A 174 6.95 6.67 -4.75
CA SER A 174 5.93 7.29 -3.91
C SER A 174 6.46 8.42 -3.05
N ILE A 175 7.77 8.44 -2.77
CA ILE A 175 8.40 9.36 -1.82
C ILE A 175 9.33 10.33 -2.53
N MET A 176 10.03 9.88 -3.56
CA MET A 176 11.04 10.68 -4.26
C MET A 176 10.92 10.53 -5.76
N SER A 177 11.40 11.52 -6.51
CA SER A 177 11.41 11.50 -7.97
C SER A 177 12.85 11.51 -8.49
N GLY A 178 13.16 10.58 -9.37
CA GLY A 178 14.45 10.50 -10.04
C GLY A 178 15.62 10.37 -9.08
N ASP A 179 16.60 11.26 -9.18
CA ASP A 179 17.83 11.27 -8.36
C ASP A 179 17.74 12.15 -7.11
N SER A 180 16.54 12.51 -6.65
CA SER A 180 16.30 13.29 -5.42
C SER A 180 16.50 12.44 -4.17
N TYR A 181 16.52 13.08 -3.01
CA TYR A 181 16.36 12.42 -1.71
C TYR A 181 14.90 12.46 -1.28
N GLY A 182 14.50 11.59 -0.36
CA GLY A 182 13.21 11.62 0.29
C GLY A 182 13.36 11.59 1.79
N ILE A 183 12.50 12.34 2.48
CA ILE A 183 12.33 12.23 3.93
C ILE A 183 10.85 12.04 4.25
N ILE A 184 10.56 11.26 5.29
CA ILE A 184 9.21 11.14 5.83
C ILE A 184 9.19 11.67 7.25
N LEU A 185 8.26 12.56 7.48
CA LEU A 185 7.94 13.16 8.78
C LEU A 185 6.62 12.58 9.29
N ASN A 186 6.36 12.71 10.58
CA ASN A 186 4.99 12.57 11.06
C ASN A 186 4.10 13.64 10.41
N ILE A 187 2.80 13.39 10.34
CA ILE A 187 1.86 14.27 9.63
C ILE A 187 1.77 15.67 10.26
N GLU A 188 1.99 15.79 11.58
CA GLU A 188 1.92 17.06 12.30
C GLU A 188 3.09 17.97 11.92
N ASP A 189 4.31 17.44 11.88
CA ASP A 189 5.49 18.19 11.45
C ASP A 189 5.40 18.59 9.97
N TYR A 190 4.88 17.69 9.12
CA TYR A 190 4.62 18.00 7.72
C TYR A 190 3.64 19.16 7.57
N CYS A 191 2.52 19.15 8.27
CA CYS A 191 1.53 20.22 8.25
C CYS A 191 2.09 21.56 8.79
N ALA A 192 3.05 21.52 9.70
CA ALA A 192 3.71 22.71 10.20
C ALA A 192 4.63 23.39 9.16
N ILE A 193 5.19 22.59 8.25
CA ILE A 193 6.07 23.09 7.17
C ILE A 193 5.26 23.58 5.97
N TYR A 194 4.19 22.87 5.62
CA TYR A 194 3.42 23.07 4.39
C TYR A 194 2.81 24.49 4.24
N PRO A 195 2.27 25.16 5.28
CA PRO A 195 1.69 26.49 5.17
C PRO A 195 2.67 27.57 4.71
N ASN A 196 3.96 27.35 4.86
CA ASN A 196 4.99 28.28 4.41
C ASN A 196 5.17 28.29 2.89
N VAL A 197 4.53 27.37 2.18
CA VAL A 197 4.68 27.15 0.73
C VAL A 197 3.40 27.48 -0.04
N SER A 198 2.23 27.41 0.59
CA SER A 198 0.94 27.67 -0.06
C SER A 198 0.49 29.11 0.13
N ASP A 199 0.22 29.79 -0.98
CA ASP A 199 -0.28 31.19 -1.02
C ASP A 199 -1.73 31.36 -0.52
N GLY A 200 -2.16 30.58 0.46
CA GLY A 200 -3.30 31.07 1.24
C GLY A 200 -4.61 30.32 1.33
N GLU A 201 -4.67 29.04 1.07
CA GLU A 201 -5.86 28.28 1.51
C GLU A 201 -5.54 27.49 2.80
N PRO A 202 -6.17 27.84 3.94
CA PRO A 202 -5.78 27.33 5.27
C PRO A 202 -5.93 25.81 5.48
N ASN A 203 -6.53 25.08 4.53
CA ASN A 203 -6.81 23.65 4.63
C ASN A 203 -6.29 22.83 3.44
N ASP A 204 -5.54 23.43 2.52
CA ASP A 204 -4.98 22.70 1.39
C ASP A 204 -3.50 22.31 1.66
N TYR A 205 -3.30 21.34 2.53
CA TYR A 205 -1.98 20.78 2.78
C TYR A 205 -1.54 19.77 1.71
N GLY A 206 -2.26 19.66 0.58
CA GLY A 206 -1.99 18.64 -0.43
C GLY A 206 -2.13 17.20 0.09
N ILE A 207 -2.86 17.03 1.21
CA ILE A 207 -3.03 15.73 1.84
C ILE A 207 -4.10 14.93 1.10
N MET A 208 -3.77 13.68 0.81
CA MET A 208 -4.72 12.66 0.41
C MET A 208 -4.78 11.56 1.46
N PHE A 209 -5.93 10.93 1.59
CA PHE A 209 -6.17 9.87 2.57
C PHE A 209 -6.25 8.52 1.85
N PHE A 210 -5.26 7.67 2.09
CA PHE A 210 -5.25 6.31 1.60
C PHE A 210 -6.14 5.43 2.46
N THR A 211 -7.11 4.77 1.82
CA THR A 211 -8.14 4.01 2.51
C THR A 211 -8.07 2.54 2.13
N GLN A 212 -8.03 1.67 3.14
CA GLN A 212 -8.18 0.23 3.00
C GLN A 212 -9.49 -0.21 3.65
N PHE A 213 -10.37 -0.86 2.90
CA PHE A 213 -11.59 -1.47 3.46
C PHE A 213 -11.27 -2.78 4.17
N ALA A 214 -12.00 -3.10 5.22
CA ALA A 214 -11.83 -4.32 6.02
C ALA A 214 -12.05 -5.62 5.21
N ASN A 215 -12.82 -5.54 4.12
CA ASN A 215 -12.95 -6.64 3.17
C ASN A 215 -13.14 -6.10 1.74
N THR A 216 -12.82 -6.92 0.75
CA THR A 216 -12.85 -6.56 -0.67
C THR A 216 -14.19 -6.82 -1.36
N ARG A 217 -15.23 -7.26 -0.61
CA ARG A 217 -16.54 -7.53 -1.20
C ARG A 217 -17.25 -6.21 -1.51
N ASN A 218 -17.78 -6.11 -2.74
CA ASN A 218 -18.58 -4.97 -3.20
C ASN A 218 -17.91 -3.60 -2.93
N ILE A 219 -16.62 -3.47 -3.24
CA ILE A 219 -15.89 -2.20 -3.05
C ILE A 219 -16.56 -1.04 -3.78
N GLN A 220 -17.09 -1.28 -4.98
CA GLN A 220 -17.81 -0.25 -5.74
C GLN A 220 -19.06 0.27 -5.03
N GLY A 221 -19.81 -0.62 -4.36
CA GLY A 221 -20.94 -0.21 -3.50
C GLY A 221 -20.47 0.63 -2.32
N LYS A 222 -19.39 0.22 -1.62
CA LYS A 222 -18.83 0.99 -0.53
C LYS A 222 -18.35 2.38 -0.94
N ILE A 223 -17.74 2.49 -2.14
CA ILE A 223 -17.34 3.77 -2.71
C ILE A 223 -18.57 4.65 -3.00
N ALA A 224 -19.64 4.06 -3.54
CA ALA A 224 -20.89 4.80 -3.80
C ALA A 224 -21.54 5.30 -2.51
N ASP A 225 -21.64 4.46 -1.49
CA ASP A 225 -22.17 4.81 -0.17
C ASP A 225 -21.34 5.92 0.50
N LEU A 226 -20.01 5.84 0.38
CA LEU A 226 -19.10 6.85 0.92
C LEU A 226 -19.25 8.19 0.21
N LYS A 227 -19.41 8.19 -1.13
CA LYS A 227 -19.68 9.41 -1.91
C LYS A 227 -20.99 10.07 -1.52
N GLU A 228 -22.04 9.28 -1.33
CA GLU A 228 -23.35 9.78 -0.92
C GLU A 228 -23.29 10.35 0.51
N GLN A 229 -22.65 9.65 1.44
CA GLN A 229 -22.56 10.04 2.84
C GLN A 229 -21.77 11.35 3.05
N CYS A 230 -20.66 11.53 2.32
CA CYS A 230 -19.78 12.68 2.46
C CYS A 230 -19.92 13.68 1.30
N ASN A 231 -20.90 13.50 0.40
CA ASN A 231 -21.13 14.34 -0.78
C ASN A 231 -19.88 14.53 -1.66
N LEU A 232 -19.07 13.46 -1.83
CA LEU A 232 -17.82 13.51 -2.55
C LEU A 232 -18.01 13.40 -4.07
N SER A 233 -17.29 14.22 -4.81
CA SER A 233 -17.24 14.16 -6.28
C SER A 233 -16.36 12.98 -6.78
N ASN A 234 -16.50 12.67 -8.07
CA ASN A 234 -15.63 11.67 -8.69
C ASN A 234 -14.15 12.08 -8.73
N GLU A 235 -13.87 13.36 -8.75
CA GLU A 235 -12.51 13.91 -8.83
C GLU A 235 -11.76 13.83 -7.50
N GLN A 236 -12.49 13.73 -6.39
CA GLN A 236 -11.93 13.60 -5.05
C GLN A 236 -11.50 12.16 -4.73
N ILE A 237 -11.97 11.16 -5.47
CA ILE A 237 -11.67 9.74 -5.21
C ILE A 237 -10.90 9.12 -6.36
N SER A 238 -9.73 8.61 -6.06
CA SER A 238 -8.92 7.78 -6.95
C SER A 238 -8.96 6.33 -6.47
N SER A 239 -9.01 5.38 -7.41
CA SER A 239 -9.04 3.94 -7.11
C SER A 239 -7.72 3.29 -7.49
N ASN A 240 -7.23 2.37 -6.66
CA ASN A 240 -6.09 1.51 -7.01
C ASN A 240 -6.55 0.43 -8.00
N ASN A 241 -6.65 0.81 -9.28
CA ASN A 241 -7.19 -0.07 -10.31
C ASN A 241 -6.34 -1.33 -10.51
N ASN A 242 -5.04 -1.28 -10.27
CA ASN A 242 -4.15 -2.42 -10.39
C ASN A 242 -4.49 -3.49 -9.34
N LEU A 243 -4.58 -3.10 -8.09
CA LEU A 243 -4.96 -4.00 -7.01
C LEU A 243 -6.41 -4.47 -7.13
N LEU A 244 -7.35 -3.55 -7.37
CA LEU A 244 -8.79 -3.87 -7.48
C LEU A 244 -9.08 -4.77 -8.68
N GLY A 245 -8.31 -4.65 -9.76
CA GLY A 245 -8.39 -5.53 -10.91
C GLY A 245 -8.08 -6.98 -10.56
N LEU A 246 -6.98 -7.22 -9.88
CA LEU A 246 -6.59 -8.56 -9.41
C LEU A 246 -7.57 -9.15 -8.39
N LEU A 247 -8.21 -8.30 -7.60
CA LEU A 247 -9.25 -8.69 -6.65
C LEU A 247 -10.62 -8.92 -7.30
N GLY A 248 -10.75 -8.74 -8.62
CA GLY A 248 -12.01 -8.87 -9.35
C GLY A 248 -13.03 -7.77 -9.05
N GLN A 249 -12.57 -6.61 -8.57
CA GLN A 249 -13.40 -5.47 -8.16
C GLN A 249 -13.23 -4.23 -9.05
N SER A 250 -12.46 -4.33 -10.14
CA SER A 250 -12.28 -3.25 -11.10
C SER A 250 -13.57 -2.98 -11.91
N ARG A 251 -13.80 -1.71 -12.25
CA ARG A 251 -14.84 -1.32 -13.25
C ARG A 251 -14.41 -1.60 -14.68
N VAL A 252 -13.10 -1.77 -14.92
CA VAL A 252 -12.57 -2.05 -16.24
C VAL A 252 -12.49 -3.56 -16.40
N PRO A 253 -13.25 -4.17 -17.32
CA PRO A 253 -13.03 -5.58 -17.65
C PRO A 253 -11.61 -5.72 -18.22
N PHE A 254 -10.87 -6.72 -17.76
CA PHE A 254 -9.61 -7.10 -18.38
C PHE A 254 -9.91 -7.46 -19.85
N LEU A 255 -9.32 -6.71 -20.78
CA LEU A 255 -9.23 -7.10 -22.19
C LEU A 255 -8.07 -8.04 -22.39
#